data_af55b2e62743232916f5cbe074c12c26
#
_entry.id   af55b2e62743232916f5cbe074c12c26
#
_cell.length_a   1.000
_cell.length_b   1.000
_cell.length_c   1.000
_cell.angle_alpha   90.00
_cell.angle_beta   90.00
_cell.angle_gamma   90.00
#
_symmetry.space_group_name_H-M   'P 1'
#
loop_
_entity.id
_entity.type
_entity.pdbx_description
1 polymer ?
#
loop_
_entity_poly.entity_id
_entity_poly.type
_entity_poly.pdbx_seq_one_letter_code
_entity_poly.pdbx_strand_id
1 'polypeptide(L)'
;AHIMAMTGSYFRGDAVPVMRPEDEQLFQPAINYNYYQQLNGYKYLKSLGIGYAFFQGQYITAIREALDTTKKTLIHIPPVQGRDAYTGKHDQVADIIAQIGEVVDEEPEHFIKIVRTPDGRLLRVGDLVEDNIPMRRSLQAYLNNMKSRDALDILIALGTAKEGFDWEWCECCLTIGIRASLTEVVQIIGRCTRDCAGKTHAQFTNLIPCPEAAQEEVGAAVNDMLKAITASLLMEQVMAPKWDFRTKRDDEEQPETDRTI
;
A
#
# COMPACT_ATOMS: atom_id res chain seq x y z
N ALA A 1 13.31 2.51 -36.62
CA ALA A 1 12.42 2.19 -35.52
C ALA A 1 12.92 2.90 -34.27
N HIS A 2 12.01 3.50 -33.51
CA HIS A 2 12.36 4.11 -32.23
C HIS A 2 11.89 3.15 -31.13
N ILE A 3 12.75 2.87 -30.16
CA ILE A 3 12.45 2.04 -29.00
C ILE A 3 12.52 2.92 -27.76
N MET A 4 11.46 2.88 -26.95
CA MET A 4 11.40 3.56 -25.67
C MET A 4 11.24 2.50 -24.58
N ALA A 5 12.15 2.49 -23.61
CA ALA A 5 12.06 1.66 -22.42
C ALA A 5 11.55 2.51 -21.25
N MET A 6 10.54 2.02 -20.53
CA MET A 6 9.97 2.66 -19.36
C MET A 6 9.89 1.66 -18.21
N THR A 7 10.26 2.08 -17.02
CA THR A 7 10.11 1.29 -15.80
C THR A 7 9.71 2.18 -14.64
N GLY A 8 8.82 1.70 -13.79
CA GLY A 8 8.46 2.37 -12.53
C GLY A 8 9.39 2.02 -11.36
N SER A 9 10.40 1.18 -11.59
CA SER A 9 11.41 0.83 -10.60
C SER A 9 12.71 0.50 -11.33
N TYR A 10 13.81 1.17 -10.95
CA TYR A 10 15.12 0.91 -11.52
C TYR A 10 15.71 -0.43 -11.06
N PHE A 11 15.39 -0.86 -9.85
CA PHE A 11 15.86 -2.12 -9.30
C PHE A 11 14.75 -3.19 -9.31
N ARG A 12 15.16 -4.43 -9.54
CA ARG A 12 14.35 -5.60 -9.21
C ARG A 12 14.29 -5.76 -7.69
N GLY A 13 13.40 -6.59 -7.18
CA GLY A 13 13.26 -6.79 -5.72
C GLY A 13 14.50 -7.33 -4.98
N ASP A 14 15.56 -7.67 -5.72
CA ASP A 14 16.84 -8.23 -5.24
C ASP A 14 18.02 -7.24 -5.34
N ALA A 15 17.76 -5.95 -5.46
CA ALA A 15 18.76 -4.88 -5.67
C ALA A 15 19.55 -4.99 -7.00
N VAL A 16 19.07 -5.81 -7.92
CA VAL A 16 19.67 -5.93 -9.26
C VAL A 16 19.02 -4.88 -10.19
N PRO A 17 19.79 -4.07 -10.93
CA PRO A 17 19.25 -3.15 -11.92
C PRO A 17 18.42 -3.86 -12.97
N VAL A 18 17.34 -3.22 -13.43
CA VAL A 18 16.47 -3.75 -14.49
C VAL A 18 17.23 -3.87 -15.81
N MET A 19 18.15 -2.94 -16.07
CA MET A 19 19.06 -2.98 -17.22
C MET A 19 20.51 -3.06 -16.77
N ARG A 20 21.35 -3.68 -17.58
CA ARG A 20 22.80 -3.65 -17.38
C ARG A 20 23.33 -2.27 -17.77
N PRO A 21 24.44 -1.80 -17.17
CA PRO A 21 25.03 -0.50 -17.51
C PRO A 21 25.36 -0.35 -19.00
N GLU A 22 25.75 -1.46 -19.67
CA GLU A 22 26.05 -1.46 -21.11
C GLU A 22 24.79 -1.26 -21.96
N ASP A 23 23.67 -1.85 -21.53
CA ASP A 23 22.38 -1.74 -22.22
C ASP A 23 21.76 -0.35 -21.99
N GLU A 24 21.97 0.25 -20.84
CA GLU A 24 21.47 1.58 -20.48
C GLU A 24 22.04 2.68 -21.40
N GLN A 25 23.26 2.51 -21.88
CA GLN A 25 23.89 3.43 -22.84
C GLN A 25 23.17 3.49 -24.19
N LEU A 26 22.41 2.44 -24.54
CA LEU A 26 21.63 2.39 -25.78
C LEU A 26 20.33 3.22 -25.71
N PHE A 27 19.89 3.59 -24.51
CA PHE A 27 18.64 4.33 -24.27
C PHE A 27 18.92 5.76 -23.81
N GLN A 28 19.56 6.53 -24.66
CA GLN A 28 19.86 7.94 -24.39
C GLN A 28 18.94 8.88 -25.19
N PRO A 29 18.47 9.98 -24.60
CA PRO A 29 18.70 10.43 -23.23
C PRO A 29 17.85 9.64 -22.20
N ALA A 30 18.43 9.31 -21.06
CA ALA A 30 17.69 8.76 -19.94
C ALA A 30 17.01 9.90 -19.15
N ILE A 31 15.70 9.75 -18.90
CA ILE A 31 14.94 10.68 -18.07
C ILE A 31 14.61 9.94 -16.76
N ASN A 32 15.20 10.41 -15.68
CA ASN A 32 14.94 9.91 -14.35
C ASN A 32 13.98 10.87 -13.64
N TYR A 33 12.84 10.33 -13.19
CA TYR A 33 11.86 11.06 -12.41
C TYR A 33 11.57 10.28 -11.13
N ASN A 34 12.33 10.59 -10.09
CA ASN A 34 12.28 9.85 -8.86
C ASN A 34 11.03 10.20 -8.02
N TYR A 35 10.77 9.38 -7.01
CA TYR A 35 9.60 9.51 -6.15
C TYR A 35 9.60 10.83 -5.37
N TYR A 36 10.77 11.31 -4.95
CA TYR A 36 10.92 12.59 -4.27
C TYR A 36 10.53 13.78 -5.18
N GLN A 37 10.98 13.76 -6.44
CA GLN A 37 10.58 14.76 -7.42
C GLN A 37 9.08 14.71 -7.68
N GLN A 38 8.50 13.52 -7.75
CA GLN A 38 7.07 13.33 -7.89
C GLN A 38 6.29 13.93 -6.72
N LEU A 39 6.65 13.61 -5.48
CA LEU A 39 6.00 14.13 -4.27
C LEU A 39 6.14 15.66 -4.16
N ASN A 40 7.29 16.22 -4.51
CA ASN A 40 7.49 17.68 -4.51
C ASN A 40 6.68 18.41 -5.58
N GLY A 41 6.36 17.74 -6.69
CA GLY A 41 5.49 18.27 -7.74
C GLY A 41 4.00 18.21 -7.41
N TYR A 42 3.61 17.49 -6.35
CA TYR A 42 2.22 17.35 -5.99
C TYR A 42 1.61 18.60 -5.39
N LYS A 43 0.36 18.89 -5.80
CA LYS A 43 -0.38 20.07 -5.34
C LYS A 43 -0.95 19.86 -3.93
N TYR A 44 -1.45 18.69 -3.66
CA TYR A 44 -2.25 18.38 -2.47
C TYR A 44 -1.52 17.49 -1.48
N LEU A 45 -1.00 16.35 -1.92
CA LEU A 45 -0.30 15.40 -1.06
C LEU A 45 1.06 15.97 -0.63
N LYS A 46 1.28 16.07 0.69
CA LYS A 46 2.48 16.72 1.27
C LYS A 46 3.36 15.77 2.07
N SER A 47 2.84 14.62 2.45
CA SER A 47 3.60 13.67 3.27
C SER A 47 3.18 12.23 3.01
N LEU A 48 4.14 11.33 3.21
CA LEU A 48 3.97 9.89 3.19
C LEU A 48 4.51 9.30 4.49
N GLY A 49 3.66 8.61 5.23
CA GLY A 49 4.06 7.77 6.36
C GLY A 49 4.31 6.34 5.90
N ILE A 50 5.37 5.72 6.41
CA ILE A 50 5.66 4.30 6.24
C ILE A 50 5.76 3.69 7.63
N GLY A 51 4.86 2.78 7.95
CA GLY A 51 4.76 2.16 9.25
C GLY A 51 4.74 0.64 9.19
N TYR A 52 5.11 0.05 10.32
CA TYR A 52 5.00 -1.38 10.58
C TYR A 52 4.24 -1.58 11.88
N ALA A 53 3.29 -2.51 11.88
CA ALA A 53 2.62 -2.96 13.08
C ALA A 53 2.86 -4.47 13.24
N PHE A 54 3.25 -4.87 14.43
CA PHE A 54 3.54 -6.26 14.75
C PHE A 54 2.33 -6.90 15.42
N PHE A 55 2.03 -8.14 15.04
CA PHE A 55 0.92 -8.87 15.64
C PHE A 55 1.30 -10.29 15.99
N GLN A 56 0.57 -10.85 16.94
CA GLN A 56 0.61 -12.26 17.33
C GLN A 56 -0.73 -12.91 16.98
N GLY A 57 -0.71 -14.17 16.58
CA GLY A 57 -1.91 -14.90 16.19
C GLY A 57 -2.42 -14.55 14.80
N GLN A 58 -3.72 -14.33 14.66
CA GLN A 58 -4.34 -14.04 13.37
C GLN A 58 -4.30 -12.54 13.04
N TYR A 59 -3.95 -12.21 11.81
CA TYR A 59 -3.82 -10.81 11.36
C TYR A 59 -5.15 -10.03 11.34
N ILE A 60 -6.29 -10.73 11.41
CA ILE A 60 -7.62 -10.11 11.43
C ILE A 60 -7.77 -9.12 12.60
N THR A 61 -7.29 -9.49 13.77
CA THR A 61 -7.30 -8.60 14.94
C THR A 61 -6.43 -7.37 14.71
N ALA A 62 -5.25 -7.57 14.13
CA ALA A 62 -4.33 -6.48 13.80
C ALA A 62 -4.91 -5.52 12.74
N ILE A 63 -5.68 -6.02 11.77
CA ILE A 63 -6.41 -5.16 10.82
C ILE A 63 -7.36 -4.24 11.58
N ARG A 64 -8.16 -4.77 12.52
CA ARG A 64 -9.12 -3.96 13.27
C ARG A 64 -8.43 -2.84 14.07
N GLU A 65 -7.26 -3.11 14.62
CA GLU A 65 -6.49 -2.13 15.39
C GLU A 65 -5.82 -1.08 14.51
N ALA A 66 -5.37 -1.47 13.31
CA ALA A 66 -4.65 -0.61 12.40
C ALA A 66 -5.54 0.17 11.42
N LEU A 67 -6.79 -0.26 11.23
CA LEU A 67 -7.70 0.31 10.25
C LEU A 67 -8.42 1.55 10.80
N ASP A 68 -8.10 2.70 10.21
CA ASP A 68 -8.89 3.91 10.39
C ASP A 68 -10.02 3.96 9.34
N THR A 69 -11.24 3.63 9.76
CA THR A 69 -12.42 3.60 8.87
C THR A 69 -12.90 4.99 8.41
N THR A 70 -12.26 6.06 8.84
CA THR A 70 -12.50 7.42 8.32
C THR A 70 -11.66 7.73 7.08
N LYS A 71 -10.67 6.86 6.78
CA LYS A 71 -9.74 6.99 5.65
C LYS A 71 -10.08 6.05 4.52
N LYS A 72 -9.81 6.48 3.30
CA LYS A 72 -9.93 5.65 2.10
C LYS A 72 -8.79 4.66 2.07
N THR A 73 -9.07 3.38 2.32
CA THR A 73 -8.05 2.37 2.60
C THR A 73 -8.07 1.21 1.62
N LEU A 74 -6.91 0.91 1.05
CA LEU A 74 -6.63 -0.34 0.34
C LEU A 74 -6.10 -1.38 1.34
N ILE A 75 -6.80 -2.48 1.52
CA ILE A 75 -6.34 -3.64 2.30
C ILE A 75 -5.84 -4.69 1.32
N HIS A 76 -4.55 -4.99 1.41
CA HIS A 76 -3.88 -5.92 0.52
C HIS A 76 -3.56 -7.22 1.27
N ILE A 77 -4.40 -8.23 1.09
CA ILE A 77 -4.29 -9.51 1.79
C ILE A 77 -3.18 -10.40 1.20
N PRO A 78 -2.63 -11.36 1.99
CA PRO A 78 -1.62 -12.28 1.50
C PRO A 78 -2.22 -13.27 0.49
N PRO A 79 -1.42 -13.82 -0.43
CA PRO A 79 -1.87 -14.88 -1.32
C PRO A 79 -2.26 -16.14 -0.51
N VAL A 80 -3.25 -16.89 -0.99
CA VAL A 80 -3.81 -18.09 -0.29
C VAL A 80 -2.75 -19.14 0.04
N GLN A 81 -1.72 -19.24 -0.79
CA GLN A 81 -0.58 -20.13 -0.55
C GLN A 81 0.52 -19.49 0.30
N GLY A 82 0.31 -18.25 0.74
CA GLY A 82 1.23 -17.54 1.60
C GLY A 82 1.23 -18.12 3.01
N ARG A 83 2.38 -18.03 3.69
CA ARG A 83 2.57 -18.50 5.07
C ARG A 83 1.59 -17.83 6.05
N ASP A 84 1.14 -16.63 5.75
CA ASP A 84 0.27 -15.80 6.59
C ASP A 84 -1.23 -16.01 6.31
N ALA A 85 -1.59 -16.79 5.29
CA ALA A 85 -2.99 -17.12 5.02
C ALA A 85 -3.44 -18.24 5.97
N TYR A 86 -4.55 -18.03 6.68
CA TYR A 86 -5.11 -18.99 7.64
C TYR A 86 -6.35 -19.72 7.12
N THR A 87 -6.95 -19.25 6.01
CA THR A 87 -8.13 -19.84 5.41
C THR A 87 -8.23 -19.46 3.93
N GLY A 88 -9.31 -19.83 3.26
CA GLY A 88 -9.59 -19.45 1.88
C GLY A 88 -9.69 -17.92 1.70
N LYS A 89 -9.36 -17.42 0.52
CA LYS A 89 -9.33 -15.97 0.26
C LYS A 89 -10.69 -15.28 0.47
N HIS A 90 -11.78 -15.95 0.13
CA HIS A 90 -13.13 -15.42 0.33
C HIS A 90 -13.53 -15.37 1.80
N ASP A 91 -13.11 -16.37 2.58
CA ASP A 91 -13.30 -16.36 4.02
C ASP A 91 -12.50 -15.24 4.67
N GLN A 92 -11.26 -15.01 4.22
CA GLN A 92 -10.45 -13.89 4.70
C GLN A 92 -11.12 -12.53 4.43
N VAL A 93 -11.72 -12.35 3.24
CA VAL A 93 -12.48 -11.13 2.91
C VAL A 93 -13.70 -10.99 3.81
N ALA A 94 -14.45 -12.08 4.02
CA ALA A 94 -15.63 -12.07 4.89
C ALA A 94 -15.25 -11.72 6.34
N ASP A 95 -14.16 -12.28 6.85
CA ASP A 95 -13.65 -12.01 8.18
C ASP A 95 -13.18 -10.55 8.34
N ILE A 96 -12.51 -9.99 7.32
CA ILE A 96 -12.11 -8.57 7.31
C ILE A 96 -13.35 -7.69 7.37
N ILE A 97 -14.35 -7.97 6.54
CA ILE A 97 -15.60 -7.19 6.52
C ILE A 97 -16.31 -7.28 7.88
N ALA A 98 -16.33 -8.46 8.50
CA ALA A 98 -16.92 -8.64 9.84
C ALA A 98 -16.20 -7.83 10.93
N GLN A 99 -14.90 -7.54 10.78
CA GLN A 99 -14.19 -6.62 11.69
C GLN A 99 -14.56 -5.15 11.46
N ILE A 100 -14.97 -4.79 10.24
CA ILE A 100 -15.40 -3.43 9.90
C ILE A 100 -16.83 -3.18 10.40
N GLY A 101 -17.72 -4.17 10.20
CA GLY A 101 -19.11 -4.06 10.60
C GLY A 101 -20.02 -5.10 9.97
N GLU A 102 -21.31 -4.82 9.92
CA GLU A 102 -22.36 -5.66 9.37
C GLU A 102 -22.65 -5.28 7.92
N VAL A 103 -22.68 -6.26 7.02
CA VAL A 103 -23.15 -6.04 5.65
C VAL A 103 -24.68 -5.84 5.69
N VAL A 104 -25.14 -4.68 5.30
CA VAL A 104 -26.56 -4.31 5.33
C VAL A 104 -27.18 -4.21 3.95
N ASP A 105 -26.37 -4.04 2.91
CA ASP A 105 -26.82 -3.93 1.52
C ASP A 105 -25.65 -4.25 0.56
N GLU A 106 -25.96 -4.43 -0.71
CA GLU A 106 -24.98 -4.62 -1.78
C GLU A 106 -25.42 -3.88 -3.04
N GLU A 107 -24.49 -3.20 -3.71
CA GLU A 107 -24.72 -2.61 -5.03
C GLU A 107 -24.37 -3.64 -6.11
N PRO A 108 -25.38 -4.26 -6.75
CA PRO A 108 -25.14 -5.40 -7.63
C PRO A 108 -24.42 -5.02 -8.94
N GLU A 109 -24.50 -3.76 -9.36
CA GLU A 109 -23.83 -3.30 -10.60
C GLU A 109 -22.31 -3.31 -10.49
N HIS A 110 -21.78 -3.05 -9.30
CA HIS A 110 -20.35 -2.89 -9.05
C HIS A 110 -19.81 -3.82 -7.97
N PHE A 111 -20.69 -4.66 -7.38
CA PHE A 111 -20.32 -5.61 -6.32
C PHE A 111 -19.67 -4.92 -5.12
N ILE A 112 -20.25 -3.77 -4.74
CA ILE A 112 -19.84 -3.00 -3.58
C ILE A 112 -20.77 -3.34 -2.42
N LYS A 113 -20.20 -3.82 -1.33
CA LYS A 113 -20.93 -4.11 -0.10
C LYS A 113 -21.09 -2.84 0.72
N ILE A 114 -22.30 -2.61 1.22
CA ILE A 114 -22.57 -1.53 2.17
C ILE A 114 -22.45 -2.10 3.57
N VAL A 115 -21.48 -1.64 4.31
CA VAL A 115 -21.13 -2.15 5.65
C VAL A 115 -21.46 -1.10 6.69
N ARG A 116 -22.29 -1.46 7.65
CA ARG A 116 -22.62 -0.61 8.79
C ARG A 116 -21.59 -0.86 9.90
N THR A 117 -20.84 0.19 10.23
CA THR A 117 -19.88 0.16 11.35
C THR A 117 -20.60 0.20 12.70
N PRO A 118 -19.94 -0.18 13.81
CA PRO A 118 -20.51 -0.15 15.15
C PRO A 118 -21.00 1.24 15.59
N ASP A 119 -20.40 2.31 15.06
CA ASP A 119 -20.82 3.70 15.30
C ASP A 119 -21.93 4.20 14.35
N GLY A 120 -22.49 3.28 13.52
CA GLY A 120 -23.64 3.54 12.65
C GLY A 120 -23.33 4.14 11.28
N ARG A 121 -22.07 4.39 10.94
CA ARG A 121 -21.70 4.85 9.59
C ARG A 121 -21.87 3.74 8.58
N LEU A 122 -22.20 4.11 7.35
CA LEU A 122 -22.28 3.22 6.21
C LEU A 122 -21.01 3.38 5.37
N LEU A 123 -20.26 2.30 5.20
CA LEU A 123 -19.05 2.26 4.38
C LEU A 123 -19.29 1.42 3.13
N ARG A 124 -18.71 1.88 2.03
CA ARG A 124 -18.73 1.21 0.73
C ARG A 124 -17.45 0.40 0.58
N VAL A 125 -17.57 -0.92 0.57
CA VAL A 125 -16.46 -1.86 0.54
C VAL A 125 -16.44 -2.64 -0.76
N GLY A 126 -15.38 -2.47 -1.56
CA GLY A 126 -15.16 -3.20 -2.81
C GLY A 126 -14.27 -4.43 -2.60
N ASP A 127 -14.58 -5.52 -3.30
CA ASP A 127 -13.86 -6.79 -3.24
C ASP A 127 -13.22 -7.14 -4.60
N LEU A 128 -11.90 -6.92 -4.73
CA LEU A 128 -11.11 -7.34 -5.91
C LEU A 128 -10.53 -8.76 -5.78
N VAL A 129 -10.83 -9.47 -4.70
CA VAL A 129 -10.41 -10.86 -4.48
C VAL A 129 -11.31 -11.84 -5.25
N GLU A 130 -12.47 -11.37 -5.69
CA GLU A 130 -13.48 -12.13 -6.42
C GLU A 130 -12.90 -12.88 -7.64
N ASP A 131 -13.24 -14.16 -7.78
CA ASP A 131 -12.82 -15.00 -8.89
C ASP A 131 -13.64 -14.78 -10.16
N ASN A 132 -14.86 -14.30 -10.02
CA ASN A 132 -15.72 -14.00 -11.15
C ASN A 132 -15.13 -12.84 -11.96
N ILE A 133 -14.58 -13.17 -13.14
CA ILE A 133 -13.88 -12.21 -13.99
C ILE A 133 -14.79 -11.03 -14.42
N PRO A 134 -16.04 -11.23 -14.83
CA PRO A 134 -16.98 -10.14 -15.10
C PRO A 134 -17.16 -9.20 -13.92
N MET A 135 -17.36 -9.72 -12.70
CA MET A 135 -17.54 -8.94 -11.48
C MET A 135 -16.30 -8.10 -11.18
N ARG A 136 -15.14 -8.74 -11.19
CA ARG A 136 -13.88 -8.04 -10.96
C ARG A 136 -13.62 -6.94 -12.00
N ARG A 137 -13.91 -7.19 -13.28
CA ARG A 137 -13.78 -6.18 -14.33
C ARG A 137 -14.76 -5.03 -14.17
N SER A 138 -15.99 -5.30 -13.74
CA SER A 138 -16.99 -4.24 -13.44
C SER A 138 -16.48 -3.32 -12.33
N LEU A 139 -15.98 -3.88 -11.22
CA LEU A 139 -15.40 -3.10 -10.14
C LEU A 139 -14.15 -2.33 -10.60
N GLN A 140 -13.25 -2.93 -11.37
CA GLN A 140 -12.09 -2.24 -11.92
C GLN A 140 -12.49 -1.07 -12.84
N ALA A 141 -13.48 -1.26 -13.69
CA ALA A 141 -14.00 -0.21 -14.55
C ALA A 141 -14.66 0.92 -13.73
N TYR A 142 -15.36 0.56 -12.67
CA TYR A 142 -15.93 1.53 -11.73
C TYR A 142 -14.83 2.38 -11.07
N LEU A 143 -13.78 1.74 -10.52
CA LEU A 143 -12.64 2.43 -9.89
C LEU A 143 -11.97 3.42 -10.84
N ASN A 144 -11.73 3.02 -12.09
CA ASN A 144 -11.08 3.86 -13.11
C ASN A 144 -11.95 5.05 -13.58
N ASN A 145 -13.26 4.96 -13.41
CA ASN A 145 -14.22 5.99 -13.84
C ASN A 145 -14.87 6.76 -12.68
N MET A 146 -14.44 6.49 -11.46
CA MET A 146 -14.98 7.09 -10.25
C MET A 146 -14.84 8.62 -10.30
N LYS A 147 -15.91 9.34 -9.88
CA LYS A 147 -15.96 10.81 -9.93
C LYS A 147 -16.07 11.45 -8.56
N SER A 148 -16.22 10.66 -7.51
CA SER A 148 -16.43 11.13 -6.15
C SER A 148 -15.59 10.35 -5.16
N ARG A 149 -15.03 11.04 -4.18
CA ARG A 149 -14.36 10.45 -3.03
C ARG A 149 -15.26 9.48 -2.25
N ASP A 150 -16.55 9.79 -2.16
CA ASP A 150 -17.50 9.03 -1.35
C ASP A 150 -18.06 7.80 -2.07
N ALA A 151 -17.57 7.54 -3.27
CA ALA A 151 -17.98 6.40 -4.07
C ALA A 151 -17.41 5.07 -3.55
N LEU A 152 -16.30 5.10 -2.79
CA LEU A 152 -15.70 3.94 -2.14
C LEU A 152 -14.94 4.35 -0.87
N ASP A 153 -14.99 3.52 0.17
CA ASP A 153 -14.28 3.73 1.43
C ASP A 153 -13.12 2.75 1.61
N ILE A 154 -13.36 1.48 1.34
CA ILE A 154 -12.40 0.41 1.54
C ILE A 154 -12.37 -0.49 0.30
N LEU A 155 -11.17 -0.82 -0.14
CA LEU A 155 -10.94 -1.79 -1.21
C LEU A 155 -10.10 -2.95 -0.67
N ILE A 156 -10.59 -4.18 -0.81
CA ILE A 156 -9.86 -5.38 -0.44
C ILE A 156 -9.30 -6.04 -1.70
N ALA A 157 -8.00 -6.32 -1.73
CA ALA A 157 -7.33 -6.87 -2.89
C ALA A 157 -6.29 -7.94 -2.51
N LEU A 158 -6.06 -8.88 -3.41
CA LEU A 158 -4.97 -9.86 -3.33
C LEU A 158 -3.66 -9.31 -3.87
N GLY A 159 -2.55 -9.94 -3.48
CA GLY A 159 -1.21 -9.64 -3.95
C GLY A 159 -1.02 -9.61 -5.47
N THR A 160 -1.88 -10.32 -6.20
CA THR A 160 -1.90 -10.34 -7.66
C THR A 160 -2.69 -9.20 -8.29
N ALA A 161 -3.49 -8.47 -7.53
CA ALA A 161 -4.25 -7.29 -8.02
C ALA A 161 -3.35 -6.05 -8.19
N LYS A 162 -2.12 -6.26 -8.67
CA LYS A 162 -1.10 -5.21 -8.82
C LYS A 162 -1.41 -4.23 -9.94
N GLU A 163 -2.27 -4.61 -10.87
CA GLU A 163 -2.49 -3.89 -12.13
C GLU A 163 -3.99 -3.75 -12.41
N GLY A 164 -4.36 -2.70 -13.11
CA GLY A 164 -5.67 -2.57 -13.73
C GLY A 164 -6.67 -1.65 -13.05
N PHE A 165 -6.34 -0.98 -11.94
CA PHE A 165 -7.21 0.05 -11.37
C PHE A 165 -6.44 1.30 -10.94
N ASP A 166 -7.11 2.42 -10.99
CA ASP A 166 -6.63 3.71 -10.48
C ASP A 166 -7.67 4.28 -9.51
N TRP A 167 -7.25 4.47 -8.24
CA TRP A 167 -8.08 5.01 -7.18
C TRP A 167 -7.34 6.16 -6.49
N GLU A 168 -7.49 7.36 -7.02
CA GLU A 168 -6.72 8.53 -6.59
C GLU A 168 -7.00 8.96 -5.14
N TRP A 169 -8.20 8.67 -4.62
CA TRP A 169 -8.57 9.01 -3.25
C TRP A 169 -8.01 8.07 -2.19
N CYS A 170 -7.36 6.97 -2.55
CA CYS A 170 -6.74 6.05 -1.60
C CYS A 170 -5.72 6.79 -0.73
N GLU A 171 -6.00 6.89 0.58
CA GLU A 171 -5.15 7.56 1.57
C GLU A 171 -4.23 6.57 2.29
N CYS A 172 -4.73 5.38 2.56
CA CYS A 172 -4.03 4.37 3.33
C CYS A 172 -3.88 3.07 2.54
N CYS A 173 -2.71 2.46 2.63
CA CYS A 173 -2.50 1.08 2.21
C CYS A 173 -2.10 0.24 3.41
N LEU A 174 -2.88 -0.80 3.69
CA LEU A 174 -2.64 -1.76 4.75
C LEU A 174 -2.27 -3.10 4.11
N THR A 175 -1.06 -3.60 4.37
CA THR A 175 -0.58 -4.87 3.83
C THR A 175 -0.31 -5.87 4.94
N ILE A 176 -0.43 -7.17 4.64
CA ILE A 176 -0.26 -8.23 5.61
C ILE A 176 0.92 -9.12 5.20
N GLY A 177 1.75 -9.48 6.18
CA GLY A 177 2.87 -10.40 6.02
C GLY A 177 4.17 -9.77 5.56
N ILE A 178 5.24 -10.57 5.57
CA ILE A 178 6.56 -10.15 5.11
C ILE A 178 6.58 -10.15 3.59
N ARG A 179 6.85 -9.00 2.99
CA ARG A 179 6.95 -8.84 1.54
C ARG A 179 8.41 -9.00 1.11
N ALA A 180 8.68 -10.03 0.31
CA ALA A 180 10.03 -10.29 -0.19
C ALA A 180 10.43 -9.39 -1.37
N SER A 181 9.45 -8.81 -2.07
CA SER A 181 9.70 -7.98 -3.26
C SER A 181 9.57 -6.50 -2.94
N LEU A 182 10.69 -5.79 -2.96
CA LEU A 182 10.73 -4.34 -2.84
C LEU A 182 9.88 -3.65 -3.93
N THR A 183 9.95 -4.14 -5.15
CA THR A 183 9.14 -3.62 -6.27
C THR A 183 7.64 -3.70 -5.97
N GLU A 184 7.19 -4.78 -5.35
CA GLU A 184 5.79 -4.93 -4.94
C GLU A 184 5.40 -3.88 -3.89
N VAL A 185 6.24 -3.68 -2.87
CA VAL A 185 6.01 -2.68 -1.82
C VAL A 185 5.91 -1.28 -2.41
N VAL A 186 6.84 -0.91 -3.29
CA VAL A 186 6.85 0.40 -3.97
C VAL A 186 5.60 0.58 -4.84
N GLN A 187 5.17 -0.45 -5.56
CA GLN A 187 3.94 -0.41 -6.35
C GLN A 187 2.68 -0.21 -5.48
N ILE A 188 2.63 -0.84 -4.31
CA ILE A 188 1.51 -0.67 -3.36
C ILE A 188 1.54 0.74 -2.76
N ILE A 189 2.71 1.23 -2.35
CA ILE A 189 2.88 2.62 -1.88
C ILE A 189 2.39 3.59 -2.96
N GLY A 190 2.72 3.34 -4.22
CA GLY A 190 2.24 4.12 -5.37
C GLY A 190 0.72 4.20 -5.49
N ARG A 191 -0.03 3.24 -4.91
CA ARG A 191 -1.51 3.28 -4.91
C ARG A 191 -2.07 4.33 -3.94
N CYS A 192 -1.46 4.51 -2.77
CA CYS A 192 -1.92 5.53 -1.81
C CYS A 192 -1.28 6.91 -2.00
N THR A 193 -0.29 7.05 -2.86
CA THR A 193 0.41 8.32 -3.07
C THR A 193 0.01 9.07 -4.34
N ARG A 194 -1.18 8.81 -4.87
CA ARG A 194 -1.77 9.63 -5.94
C ARG A 194 -2.13 11.01 -5.40
N ASP A 195 -1.87 12.05 -6.18
CA ASP A 195 -2.21 13.44 -5.82
C ASP A 195 -3.67 13.73 -6.14
N CYS A 196 -4.46 14.07 -5.14
CA CYS A 196 -5.83 14.52 -5.35
C CYS A 196 -6.29 15.53 -4.30
N ALA A 197 -7.28 16.32 -4.64
CA ALA A 197 -7.84 17.32 -3.74
C ALA A 197 -8.39 16.68 -2.45
N GLY A 198 -8.09 17.30 -1.32
CA GLY A 198 -8.52 16.85 0.01
C GLY A 198 -7.63 15.78 0.64
N LYS A 199 -6.55 15.34 -0.02
CA LYS A 199 -5.60 14.37 0.51
C LYS A 199 -4.23 15.03 0.75
N THR A 200 -3.89 15.28 2.02
CA THR A 200 -2.62 15.92 2.40
C THR A 200 -1.57 14.92 2.88
N HIS A 201 -2.00 13.74 3.30
CA HIS A 201 -1.15 12.68 3.82
C HIS A 201 -1.53 11.33 3.21
N ALA A 202 -0.54 10.49 2.96
CA ALA A 202 -0.72 9.09 2.62
C ALA A 202 0.01 8.22 3.66
N GLN A 203 -0.58 7.07 3.98
CA GLN A 203 -0.01 6.13 4.95
C GLN A 203 0.11 4.74 4.33
N PHE A 204 1.30 4.18 4.34
CA PHE A 204 1.53 2.76 4.10
C PHE A 204 1.83 2.09 5.42
N THR A 205 1.09 1.04 5.76
CA THR A 205 1.31 0.25 6.98
C THR A 205 1.38 -1.22 6.62
N ASN A 206 2.46 -1.88 7.05
CA ASN A 206 2.61 -3.32 6.89
C ASN A 206 2.43 -4.04 8.23
N LEU A 207 1.45 -4.94 8.29
CA LEU A 207 1.21 -5.82 9.43
C LEU A 207 2.11 -7.04 9.35
N ILE A 208 3.00 -7.22 10.31
CA ILE A 208 4.01 -8.28 10.32
C ILE A 208 3.74 -9.24 11.48
N PRO A 209 3.60 -10.55 11.20
CA PRO A 209 3.55 -11.55 12.24
C PRO A 209 4.88 -11.55 13.02
N CYS A 210 4.80 -11.40 14.34
CA CYS A 210 5.97 -11.37 15.20
C CYS A 210 5.79 -12.36 16.36
N PRO A 211 6.08 -13.66 16.18
CA PRO A 211 6.12 -14.62 17.27
C PRO A 211 7.15 -14.18 18.33
N GLU A 212 6.85 -14.41 19.61
CA GLU A 212 7.75 -14.00 20.71
C GLU A 212 9.18 -14.51 20.56
N ALA A 213 9.35 -15.71 19.98
CA ALA A 213 10.65 -16.34 19.79
C ALA A 213 11.50 -15.72 18.65
N ALA A 214 10.96 -14.79 17.86
CA ALA A 214 11.61 -14.28 16.64
C ALA A 214 11.72 -12.74 16.60
N GLN A 215 11.58 -12.06 17.73
CA GLN A 215 11.53 -10.58 17.75
C GLN A 215 12.78 -9.90 17.19
N GLU A 216 13.97 -10.40 17.50
CA GLU A 216 15.22 -9.84 17.00
C GLU A 216 15.39 -10.04 15.49
N GLU A 217 15.06 -11.23 14.99
CA GLU A 217 15.13 -11.56 13.55
C GLU A 217 14.12 -10.75 12.73
N VAL A 218 12.89 -10.61 13.24
CA VAL A 218 11.84 -9.80 12.61
C VAL A 218 12.24 -8.33 12.63
N GLY A 219 12.77 -7.82 13.74
CA GLY A 219 13.27 -6.45 13.84
C GLY A 219 14.39 -6.16 12.83
N ALA A 220 15.34 -7.07 12.67
CA ALA A 220 16.40 -6.93 11.67
C ALA A 220 15.85 -6.93 10.25
N ALA A 221 14.95 -7.86 9.90
CA ALA A 221 14.33 -7.95 8.58
C ALA A 221 13.52 -6.70 8.24
N VAL A 222 12.78 -6.14 9.21
CA VAL A 222 12.02 -4.90 9.05
C VAL A 222 12.95 -3.71 8.82
N ASN A 223 14.03 -3.61 9.58
CA ASN A 223 15.00 -2.53 9.42
C ASN A 223 15.67 -2.58 8.03
N ASP A 224 16.02 -3.75 7.55
CA ASP A 224 16.59 -3.92 6.22
C ASP A 224 15.56 -3.62 5.11
N MET A 225 14.30 -3.97 5.30
CA MET A 225 13.23 -3.61 4.38
C MET A 225 12.97 -2.09 4.39
N LEU A 226 12.97 -1.43 5.54
CA LEU A 226 12.87 0.03 5.64
C LEU A 226 14.00 0.73 4.90
N LYS A 227 15.23 0.27 5.09
CA LYS A 227 16.39 0.79 4.35
C LYS A 227 16.21 0.60 2.85
N ALA A 228 15.76 -0.59 2.43
CA ALA A 228 15.55 -0.90 1.03
C ALA A 228 14.42 -0.07 0.40
N ILE A 229 13.29 0.13 1.10
CA ILE A 229 12.20 1.00 0.65
C ILE A 229 12.69 2.44 0.55
N THR A 230 13.36 2.92 1.58
CA THR A 230 13.92 4.28 1.60
C THR A 230 14.91 4.47 0.46
N ALA A 231 15.82 3.53 0.28
CA ALA A 231 16.72 3.52 -0.86
C ALA A 231 15.96 3.53 -2.19
N SER A 232 14.98 2.69 -2.40
CA SER A 232 14.22 2.61 -3.65
C SER A 232 13.39 3.87 -3.95
N LEU A 233 12.81 4.50 -2.93
CA LEU A 233 12.06 5.74 -3.08
C LEU A 233 12.95 6.98 -3.27
N LEU A 234 14.18 6.93 -2.72
CA LEU A 234 15.12 8.05 -2.73
C LEU A 234 16.30 7.84 -3.67
N MET A 235 16.56 6.61 -4.12
CA MET A 235 17.81 6.17 -4.73
C MET A 235 18.04 6.60 -6.15
N GLU A 236 17.72 7.79 -6.49
CA GLU A 236 18.37 8.34 -7.67
C GLU A 236 19.20 9.56 -7.35
N GLN A 237 19.46 9.81 -6.08
CA GLN A 237 20.42 10.83 -5.69
C GLN A 237 21.50 10.23 -4.78
N VAL A 238 22.69 10.09 -5.32
CA VAL A 238 23.94 9.54 -4.75
C VAL A 238 24.48 10.35 -3.57
N MET A 239 23.71 11.25 -2.97
CA MET A 239 24.07 11.95 -1.74
C MET A 239 22.86 12.02 -0.81
N ALA A 240 22.49 10.88 -0.23
CA ALA A 240 21.49 10.86 0.81
C ALA A 240 21.98 11.63 2.04
N PRO A 241 21.24 12.60 2.57
CA PRO A 241 21.50 13.12 3.90
C PRO A 241 21.43 11.96 4.91
N LYS A 242 22.17 12.07 5.99
CA LYS A 242 22.14 11.06 7.07
C LYS A 242 20.75 11.05 7.67
N TRP A 243 19.98 10.01 7.36
CA TRP A 243 18.69 9.77 7.96
C TRP A 243 18.87 9.07 9.30
N ASP A 244 18.33 9.67 10.37
CA ASP A 244 18.26 9.06 11.69
C ASP A 244 16.88 8.40 11.84
N PHE A 245 16.82 7.09 11.62
CA PHE A 245 15.59 6.31 11.80
C PHE A 245 15.46 5.94 13.26
N ARG A 246 14.43 6.48 13.91
CA ARG A 246 14.09 6.13 15.28
C ARG A 246 12.79 5.35 15.33
N THR A 247 12.78 4.30 16.09
CA THR A 247 11.55 3.58 16.45
C THR A 247 10.77 4.48 17.41
N LYS A 248 9.57 4.91 17.00
CA LYS A 248 8.68 5.64 17.91
C LYS A 248 8.21 4.68 19.00
N ARG A 249 8.46 5.01 20.25
CA ARG A 249 7.84 4.37 21.42
C ARG A 249 6.55 5.10 21.75
N ASP A 250 5.54 4.40 22.28
CA ASP A 250 4.21 4.95 22.55
C ASP A 250 4.19 6.11 23.56
N ASP A 251 5.31 6.35 24.23
CA ASP A 251 5.49 7.36 25.29
C ASP A 251 6.32 8.58 24.85
N GLU A 252 6.75 8.68 23.58
CA GLU A 252 7.50 9.83 23.07
C GLU A 252 6.59 10.86 22.38
N GLU A 253 6.54 12.09 22.90
CA GLU A 253 5.93 13.23 22.19
C GLU A 253 6.67 13.52 20.87
N GLN A 254 5.92 13.92 19.85
CA GLN A 254 6.50 14.26 18.55
C GLN A 254 7.48 15.42 18.70
N PRO A 255 8.75 15.27 18.28
CA PRO A 255 9.60 16.42 18.14
C PRO A 255 9.02 17.36 17.06
N GLU A 256 8.87 18.63 17.38
CA GLU A 256 8.53 19.66 16.39
C GLU A 256 9.50 19.56 15.22
N THR A 257 8.97 19.31 14.04
CA THR A 257 9.75 19.29 12.80
C THR A 257 10.17 20.73 12.52
N ASP A 258 11.43 21.00 12.78
CA ASP A 258 12.07 22.25 12.38
C ASP A 258 12.02 22.35 10.85
N ARG A 259 11.12 23.21 10.36
CA ARG A 259 10.96 23.52 8.95
C ARG A 259 12.01 24.55 8.60
N THR A 260 13.22 24.10 8.29
CA THR A 260 14.17 24.99 7.63
C THR A 260 14.83 24.25 6.48
N ILE A 261 14.53 24.75 5.29
CA ILE A 261 14.99 24.62 3.93
C ILE A 261 14.08 23.80 3.03
#